data_6f580b9eb4839ee8567296f57da0c17a
#
_entry.id   6f580b9eb4839ee8567296f57da0c17a
#
_cell.length_a   1.000
_cell.length_b   1.000
_cell.length_c   1.000
_cell.angle_alpha   90.00
_cell.angle_beta   90.00
_cell.angle_gamma   90.00
#
_symmetry.space_group_name_H-M   'P 1'
#
loop_
_entity.id
_entity.type
_entity.pdbx_description
1 polymer ?
#
loop_
_entity_poly.entity_id
_entity_poly.type
_entity_poly.pdbx_seq_one_letter_code
_entity_poly.pdbx_strand_id
1 'polypeptide(L)'
;MRKIGLVALTPSEKNKRYYEAHKEDCLARNAQFYRDNKESQRKRHRNNRHKITQDWFEAKLLEQDNKCAVCLKEFTDTPHIDHNHDCCPPLKSCDKCRRDLLCEDCNLGLGRFKDDIEVLERAIQYVKRHKESNNARHEKDSLGLRP
;
A
#
# COMPACT_ATOMS: atom_id res chain seq x y z
N MET A 1 13.02 -25.72 60.61
CA MET A 1 13.40 -25.37 59.21
C MET A 1 12.09 -25.25 58.40
N ARG A 2 11.76 -24.02 57.93
CA ARG A 2 10.59 -23.80 57.08
C ARG A 2 10.96 -24.18 55.66
N LYS A 3 10.25 -25.14 55.04
CA LYS A 3 10.37 -25.48 53.65
C LYS A 3 9.86 -24.31 52.82
N ILE A 4 10.77 -23.65 52.13
CA ILE A 4 10.41 -22.63 51.13
C ILE A 4 9.76 -23.34 49.97
N GLY A 5 8.42 -23.29 49.87
CA GLY A 5 7.68 -23.90 48.78
C GLY A 5 8.08 -23.18 47.45
N LEU A 6 8.62 -23.97 46.51
CA LEU A 6 8.86 -23.51 45.14
C LEU A 6 7.51 -23.14 44.51
N VAL A 7 7.24 -21.85 44.33
CA VAL A 7 6.05 -21.39 43.62
C VAL A 7 6.20 -21.79 42.14
N ALA A 8 5.25 -22.56 41.64
CA ALA A 8 5.26 -23.01 40.24
C ALA A 8 5.09 -21.79 39.33
N LEU A 9 5.97 -21.69 38.32
CA LEU A 9 5.92 -20.61 37.33
C LEU A 9 4.60 -20.63 36.56
N THR A 10 4.03 -19.47 36.32
CA THR A 10 2.88 -19.29 35.44
C THR A 10 3.22 -19.65 33.99
N PRO A 11 2.24 -19.97 33.14
CA PRO A 11 2.46 -20.22 31.73
C PRO A 11 3.21 -19.07 31.02
N SER A 12 2.92 -17.83 31.38
CA SER A 12 3.58 -16.63 30.84
C SER A 12 5.07 -16.58 31.21
N GLU A 13 5.41 -16.86 32.49
CA GLU A 13 6.80 -16.88 32.94
C GLU A 13 7.60 -18.03 32.31
N LYS A 14 6.96 -19.20 32.12
CA LYS A 14 7.60 -20.34 31.40
C LYS A 14 7.92 -19.97 29.95
N ASN A 15 6.94 -19.36 29.24
CA ASN A 15 7.11 -18.91 27.86
C ASN A 15 8.21 -17.84 27.74
N LYS A 16 8.25 -16.89 28.66
CA LYS A 16 9.29 -15.86 28.69
C LYS A 16 10.67 -16.47 28.89
N ARG A 17 10.85 -17.37 29.85
CA ARG A 17 12.14 -18.08 30.10
C ARG A 17 12.56 -18.90 28.91
N TYR A 18 11.61 -19.62 28.27
CA TYR A 18 11.90 -20.40 27.05
C TYR A 18 12.39 -19.47 25.93
N TYR A 19 11.69 -18.36 25.71
CA TYR A 19 12.08 -17.39 24.68
C TYR A 19 13.47 -16.78 24.95
N GLU A 20 13.75 -16.41 26.18
CA GLU A 20 15.07 -15.87 26.56
C GLU A 20 16.19 -16.89 26.34
N ALA A 21 15.95 -18.16 26.66
CA ALA A 21 16.92 -19.24 26.46
C ALA A 21 17.14 -19.62 24.98
N HIS A 22 16.13 -19.41 24.12
CA HIS A 22 16.14 -19.83 22.71
C HIS A 22 15.90 -18.65 21.76
N LYS A 23 16.31 -17.45 22.15
CA LYS A 23 15.98 -16.21 21.42
C LYS A 23 16.45 -16.24 19.96
N GLU A 24 17.68 -16.66 19.73
CA GLU A 24 18.27 -16.71 18.38
C GLU A 24 17.54 -17.70 17.48
N ASP A 25 17.25 -18.91 17.98
CA ASP A 25 16.49 -19.92 17.25
C ASP A 25 15.06 -19.46 16.96
N CYS A 26 14.41 -18.80 17.91
CA CYS A 26 13.07 -18.24 17.72
C CYS A 26 13.08 -17.14 16.66
N LEU A 27 14.06 -16.26 16.67
CA LEU A 27 14.21 -15.20 15.67
C LEU A 27 14.51 -15.76 14.29
N ALA A 28 15.41 -16.76 14.20
CA ALA A 28 15.75 -17.42 12.94
C ALA A 28 14.53 -18.13 12.33
N ARG A 29 13.78 -18.91 13.13
CA ARG A 29 12.53 -19.56 12.68
C ARG A 29 11.49 -18.56 12.23
N ASN A 30 11.30 -17.48 12.97
CA ASN A 30 10.37 -16.43 12.59
C ASN A 30 10.79 -15.77 11.27
N ALA A 31 12.07 -15.43 11.12
CA ALA A 31 12.60 -14.84 9.89
C ALA A 31 12.42 -15.78 8.69
N GLN A 32 12.66 -17.09 8.88
CA GLN A 32 12.41 -18.09 7.85
C GLN A 32 10.92 -18.17 7.51
N PHE A 33 10.05 -18.28 8.52
CA PHE A 33 8.60 -18.30 8.32
C PHE A 33 8.09 -17.09 7.53
N TYR A 34 8.59 -15.87 7.85
CA TYR A 34 8.21 -14.66 7.12
C TYR A 34 8.73 -14.64 5.68
N ARG A 35 9.94 -15.17 5.42
CA ARG A 35 10.44 -15.33 4.06
C ARG A 35 9.56 -16.26 3.22
N ASP A 36 9.27 -17.45 3.77
CA ASP A 36 8.52 -18.51 3.07
C ASP A 36 7.05 -18.14 2.85
N ASN A 37 6.48 -17.32 3.75
CA ASN A 37 5.06 -16.95 3.73
C ASN A 37 4.81 -15.47 3.35
N LYS A 38 5.80 -14.78 2.76
CA LYS A 38 5.75 -13.34 2.50
C LYS A 38 4.50 -12.91 1.73
N GLU A 39 4.16 -13.62 0.68
CA GLU A 39 2.99 -13.30 -0.15
C GLU A 39 1.68 -13.54 0.60
N SER A 40 1.54 -14.68 1.28
CA SER A 40 0.37 -14.99 2.09
C SER A 40 0.15 -13.96 3.21
N GLN A 41 1.23 -13.53 3.87
CA GLN A 41 1.18 -12.48 4.89
C GLN A 41 0.74 -11.13 4.30
N ARG A 42 1.26 -10.75 3.12
CA ARG A 42 0.86 -9.53 2.43
C ARG A 42 -0.63 -9.55 2.09
N LYS A 43 -1.14 -10.65 1.51
CA LYS A 43 -2.56 -10.84 1.21
C LYS A 43 -3.41 -10.71 2.48
N ARG A 44 -3.04 -11.38 3.55
CA ARG A 44 -3.74 -11.31 4.84
C ARG A 44 -3.75 -9.90 5.42
N HIS A 45 -2.61 -9.20 5.43
CA HIS A 45 -2.53 -7.82 5.92
C HIS A 45 -3.38 -6.86 5.10
N ARG A 46 -3.33 -6.96 3.76
CA ARG A 46 -4.19 -6.19 2.87
C ARG A 46 -5.66 -6.43 3.18
N ASN A 47 -6.08 -7.70 3.21
CA ASN A 47 -7.47 -8.08 3.42
C ASN A 47 -7.99 -7.60 4.78
N ASN A 48 -7.21 -7.73 5.84
CA ASN A 48 -7.58 -7.25 7.17
C ASN A 48 -7.65 -5.71 7.24
N ARG A 49 -6.69 -5.01 6.61
CA ARG A 49 -6.64 -3.54 6.59
C ARG A 49 -7.89 -2.97 5.92
N HIS A 50 -8.25 -3.53 4.79
CA HIS A 50 -9.35 -3.04 3.97
C HIS A 50 -10.68 -3.79 4.21
N LYS A 51 -10.72 -4.75 5.15
CA LYS A 51 -11.90 -5.58 5.45
C LYS A 51 -12.51 -6.21 4.20
N ILE A 52 -11.67 -6.81 3.37
CA ILE A 52 -12.07 -7.49 2.14
C ILE A 52 -11.80 -8.99 2.21
N THR A 53 -12.44 -9.74 1.33
CA THR A 53 -12.08 -11.12 1.00
C THR A 53 -11.08 -11.15 -0.16
N GLN A 54 -10.42 -12.28 -0.37
CA GLN A 54 -9.57 -12.49 -1.53
C GLN A 54 -10.41 -12.47 -2.82
N ASP A 55 -11.59 -13.07 -2.80
CA ASP A 55 -12.50 -13.10 -3.94
C ASP A 55 -12.92 -11.70 -4.39
N TRP A 56 -13.17 -10.79 -3.44
CA TRP A 56 -13.45 -9.38 -3.76
C TRP A 56 -12.29 -8.74 -4.52
N PHE A 57 -11.06 -9.01 -4.07
CA PHE A 57 -9.87 -8.44 -4.70
C PHE A 57 -9.68 -8.98 -6.12
N GLU A 58 -9.88 -10.28 -6.31
CA GLU A 58 -9.77 -10.94 -7.62
C GLU A 58 -10.88 -10.49 -8.57
N ALA A 59 -12.10 -10.37 -8.08
CA ALA A 59 -13.21 -9.83 -8.86
C ALA A 59 -12.95 -8.39 -9.31
N LYS A 60 -12.36 -7.56 -8.43
CA LYS A 60 -12.01 -6.17 -8.76
C LYS A 60 -10.88 -6.09 -9.79
N LEU A 61 -9.88 -6.97 -9.71
CA LEU A 61 -8.84 -7.10 -10.74
C LEU A 61 -9.43 -7.44 -12.11
N LEU A 62 -10.37 -8.38 -12.13
CA LEU A 62 -11.05 -8.79 -13.37
C LEU A 62 -11.92 -7.66 -13.94
N GLU A 63 -12.67 -6.96 -13.09
CA GLU A 63 -13.48 -5.80 -13.47
C GLU A 63 -12.65 -4.70 -14.14
N GLN A 64 -11.40 -4.50 -13.67
CA GLN A 64 -10.48 -3.50 -14.19
C GLN A 64 -9.56 -4.01 -15.31
N ASP A 65 -9.79 -5.21 -15.84
CA ASP A 65 -8.94 -5.82 -16.87
C ASP A 65 -7.45 -5.82 -16.47
N ASN A 66 -7.17 -6.08 -15.17
CA ASN A 66 -5.83 -6.04 -14.56
C ASN A 66 -5.09 -4.71 -14.76
N LYS A 67 -5.81 -3.58 -14.87
CA LYS A 67 -5.26 -2.23 -15.11
C LYS A 67 -5.56 -1.26 -13.97
N CYS A 68 -4.66 -0.33 -13.78
CA CYS A 68 -4.86 0.80 -12.86
C CYS A 68 -6.03 1.68 -13.32
N ALA A 69 -6.96 2.00 -12.44
CA ALA A 69 -8.14 2.81 -12.78
C ALA A 69 -7.81 4.25 -13.19
N VAL A 70 -6.63 4.77 -12.86
CA VAL A 70 -6.21 6.14 -13.20
C VAL A 70 -5.37 6.20 -14.47
N CYS A 71 -4.26 5.44 -14.54
CA CYS A 71 -3.34 5.53 -15.68
C CYS A 71 -3.61 4.48 -16.77
N LEU A 72 -4.50 3.55 -16.55
CA LEU A 72 -4.89 2.45 -17.44
C LEU A 72 -3.77 1.49 -17.85
N LYS A 73 -2.60 1.59 -17.18
CA LYS A 73 -1.50 0.64 -17.38
C LYS A 73 -1.77 -0.65 -16.64
N GLU A 74 -1.30 -1.76 -17.22
CA GLU A 74 -1.33 -3.06 -16.55
C GLU A 74 -0.53 -3.03 -15.25
N PHE A 75 -0.98 -3.81 -14.26
CA PHE A 75 -0.26 -3.95 -13.01
C PHE A 75 0.97 -4.85 -13.20
N THR A 76 2.14 -4.33 -12.87
CA THR A 76 3.39 -5.08 -12.77
C THR A 76 3.62 -5.65 -11.38
N ASP A 77 3.02 -5.02 -10.38
CA ASP A 77 3.11 -5.37 -8.97
C ASP A 77 1.71 -5.49 -8.35
N THR A 78 1.66 -5.93 -7.09
CA THR A 78 0.40 -5.99 -6.35
C THR A 78 -0.23 -4.60 -6.25
N PRO A 79 -1.44 -4.39 -6.82
CA PRO A 79 -2.09 -3.09 -6.79
C PRO A 79 -2.53 -2.67 -5.39
N HIS A 80 -2.66 -1.37 -5.20
CA HIS A 80 -3.17 -0.74 -3.98
C HIS A 80 -4.68 -0.59 -4.05
N ILE A 81 -5.35 -0.85 -2.93
CA ILE A 81 -6.79 -0.57 -2.79
C ILE A 81 -6.94 0.88 -2.38
N ASP A 82 -7.42 1.69 -3.30
CA ASP A 82 -7.69 3.09 -3.03
C ASP A 82 -8.94 3.29 -2.16
N HIS A 83 -8.98 4.35 -1.38
CA HIS A 83 -10.10 4.65 -0.50
C HIS A 83 -10.10 6.13 -0.08
N ASN A 84 -11.28 6.66 0.26
CA ASN A 84 -11.41 8.00 0.80
C ASN A 84 -10.84 8.06 2.23
N HIS A 85 -9.84 8.89 2.43
CA HIS A 85 -9.11 9.04 3.70
C HIS A 85 -9.93 9.78 4.79
N ASP A 86 -10.97 10.50 4.43
CA ASP A 86 -11.84 11.21 5.39
C ASP A 86 -12.86 10.29 6.07
N CYS A 87 -13.05 9.07 5.53
CA CYS A 87 -14.10 8.17 6.02
C CYS A 87 -13.68 7.31 7.21
N CYS A 88 -12.46 6.79 7.19
CA CYS A 88 -11.97 5.81 8.16
C CYS A 88 -10.67 6.27 8.81
N PRO A 89 -10.33 5.73 10.02
CA PRO A 89 -9.03 5.99 10.64
C PRO A 89 -7.87 5.64 9.69
N PRO A 90 -6.71 6.28 9.84
CA PRO A 90 -5.54 6.02 9.01
C PRO A 90 -5.26 4.53 8.81
N LEU A 91 -4.88 4.15 7.62
CA LEU A 91 -4.55 2.78 7.22
C LEU A 91 -5.70 1.76 7.22
N LYS A 92 -6.95 2.19 7.34
CA LYS A 92 -8.14 1.32 7.26
C LYS A 92 -9.11 1.83 6.21
N SER A 93 -9.91 0.95 5.65
CA SER A 93 -11.05 1.32 4.81
C SER A 93 -12.25 0.43 5.09
N CYS A 94 -13.43 0.89 4.69
CA CYS A 94 -14.69 0.14 4.76
C CYS A 94 -15.33 0.08 3.38
N ASP A 95 -16.42 -0.68 3.25
CA ASP A 95 -17.13 -0.86 1.98
C ASP A 95 -17.60 0.46 1.35
N LYS A 96 -17.90 1.46 2.17
CA LYS A 96 -18.42 2.76 1.71
C LYS A 96 -17.32 3.69 1.16
N CYS A 97 -16.08 3.52 1.61
CA CYS A 97 -14.98 4.42 1.22
C CYS A 97 -13.98 3.78 0.26
N ARG A 98 -14.02 2.46 0.08
CA ARG A 98 -13.18 1.79 -0.93
C ARG A 98 -13.56 2.26 -2.33
N ARG A 99 -12.52 2.51 -3.09
CA ARG A 99 -12.59 2.85 -4.50
C ARG A 99 -12.00 1.71 -5.33
N ASP A 100 -11.30 2.01 -6.36
CA ASP A 100 -10.71 1.05 -7.30
C ASP A 100 -9.30 0.63 -6.92
N LEU A 101 -8.71 -0.24 -7.73
CA LEU A 101 -7.32 -0.64 -7.61
C LEU A 101 -6.42 0.31 -8.40
N LEU A 102 -5.35 0.76 -7.79
CA LEU A 102 -4.38 1.67 -8.39
C LEU A 102 -2.97 1.08 -8.35
N CYS A 103 -2.12 1.47 -9.30
CA CYS A 103 -0.68 1.27 -9.18
C CYS A 103 -0.10 2.19 -8.08
N GLU A 104 1.10 1.90 -7.62
CA GLU A 104 1.76 2.65 -6.55
C GLU A 104 1.85 4.14 -6.87
N ASP A 105 2.30 4.50 -8.07
CA ASP A 105 2.47 5.89 -8.49
C ASP A 105 1.17 6.69 -8.46
N CYS A 106 0.08 6.10 -8.98
CA CYS A 106 -1.23 6.77 -8.98
C CYS A 106 -1.79 6.91 -7.56
N ASN A 107 -1.69 5.87 -6.74
CA ASN A 107 -2.13 5.89 -5.36
C ASN A 107 -1.36 6.93 -4.53
N LEU A 108 -0.03 6.98 -4.66
CA LEU A 108 0.80 7.98 -4.00
C LEU A 108 0.53 9.40 -4.54
N GLY A 109 0.33 9.53 -5.86
CA GLY A 109 0.04 10.80 -6.51
C GLY A 109 -1.23 11.45 -5.98
N LEU A 110 -2.34 10.70 -5.96
CA LEU A 110 -3.61 11.18 -5.39
C LEU A 110 -3.48 11.52 -3.91
N GLY A 111 -2.85 10.65 -3.12
CA GLY A 111 -2.65 10.88 -1.69
C GLY A 111 -1.79 12.13 -1.39
N ARG A 112 -0.79 12.46 -2.23
CA ARG A 112 0.00 13.70 -2.09
C ARG A 112 -0.80 14.95 -2.38
N PHE A 113 -1.75 14.88 -3.28
CA PHE A 113 -2.72 15.95 -3.54
C PHE A 113 -3.91 15.93 -2.57
N LYS A 114 -3.92 14.99 -1.58
CA LYS A 114 -4.98 14.84 -0.57
C LYS A 114 -6.38 14.63 -1.18
N ASP A 115 -6.45 14.03 -2.35
CA ASP A 115 -7.69 13.86 -3.12
C ASP A 115 -8.42 15.20 -3.41
N ASP A 116 -7.72 16.35 -3.30
CA ASP A 116 -8.26 17.68 -3.51
C ASP A 116 -8.48 17.94 -5.01
N ILE A 117 -9.75 17.97 -5.42
CA ILE A 117 -10.15 18.13 -6.81
C ILE A 117 -9.65 19.44 -7.39
N GLU A 118 -9.74 20.54 -6.64
CA GLU A 118 -9.31 21.85 -7.12
C GLU A 118 -7.78 21.92 -7.35
N VAL A 119 -7.01 21.26 -6.47
CA VAL A 119 -5.55 21.16 -6.63
C VAL A 119 -5.22 20.31 -7.85
N LEU A 120 -5.91 19.18 -8.05
CA LEU A 120 -5.73 18.32 -9.22
C LEU A 120 -6.06 19.05 -10.53
N GLU A 121 -7.14 19.81 -10.57
CA GLU A 121 -7.50 20.63 -11.73
C GLU A 121 -6.44 21.69 -12.01
N ARG A 122 -5.95 22.40 -11.00
CA ARG A 122 -4.85 23.36 -11.16
C ARG A 122 -3.56 22.68 -11.65
N ALA A 123 -3.27 21.47 -11.19
CA ALA A 123 -2.12 20.70 -11.68
C ALA A 123 -2.27 20.32 -13.16
N ILE A 124 -3.46 19.90 -13.59
CA ILE A 124 -3.76 19.64 -15.01
C ILE A 124 -3.51 20.91 -15.86
N GLN A 125 -4.03 22.05 -15.45
CA GLN A 125 -3.85 23.30 -16.19
C GLN A 125 -2.39 23.75 -16.23
N TYR A 126 -1.65 23.56 -15.12
CA TYR A 126 -0.22 23.84 -15.08
C TYR A 126 0.55 23.00 -16.11
N VAL A 127 0.32 21.69 -16.14
CA VAL A 127 1.00 20.78 -17.07
C VAL A 127 0.64 21.10 -18.53
N LYS A 128 -0.65 21.34 -18.84
CA LYS A 128 -1.11 21.70 -20.18
C LYS A 128 -0.38 22.94 -20.71
N ARG A 129 -0.42 24.03 -19.94
CA ARG A 129 0.22 25.32 -20.31
C ARG A 129 1.72 25.16 -20.62
N HIS A 130 2.44 24.35 -19.83
CA HIS A 130 3.88 24.15 -20.05
C HIS A 130 4.19 23.21 -21.22
N LYS A 131 3.34 22.21 -21.47
CA LYS A 131 3.49 21.37 -22.67
C LYS A 131 3.29 22.16 -23.94
N GLU A 132 2.28 22.99 -24.01
CA GLU A 132 2.01 23.87 -25.16
C GLU A 132 3.16 24.84 -25.40
N SER A 133 3.68 25.48 -24.35
CA SER A 133 4.83 26.38 -24.45
C SER A 133 6.10 25.69 -24.93
N ASN A 134 6.35 24.45 -24.50
CA ASN A 134 7.51 23.68 -24.93
C ASN A 134 7.39 23.24 -26.38
N ASN A 135 6.22 22.78 -26.84
CA ASN A 135 5.99 22.43 -28.23
C ASN A 135 6.22 23.64 -29.16
N ALA A 136 5.68 24.80 -28.78
CA ALA A 136 5.89 26.03 -29.56
C ALA A 136 7.37 26.47 -29.62
N ARG A 137 8.18 26.20 -28.59
CA ARG A 137 9.63 26.44 -28.62
C ARG A 137 10.34 25.48 -29.55
N HIS A 138 10.03 24.17 -29.45
CA HIS A 138 10.63 23.15 -30.32
C HIS A 138 10.29 23.39 -31.81
N GLU A 139 9.09 23.81 -32.13
CA GLU A 139 8.71 24.17 -33.50
C GLU A 139 9.53 25.36 -34.04
N LYS A 140 9.72 26.42 -33.24
CA LYS A 140 10.55 27.58 -33.62
C LYS A 140 12.02 27.20 -33.80
N ASP A 141 12.55 26.33 -32.90
CA ASP A 141 13.92 25.84 -33.01
C ASP A 141 14.15 24.99 -34.27
N SER A 142 13.19 24.15 -34.65
CA SER A 142 13.25 23.34 -35.88
C SER A 142 13.12 24.14 -37.18
N LEU A 143 12.46 25.32 -37.12
CA LEU A 143 12.34 26.24 -38.25
C LEU A 143 13.48 27.25 -38.34
N GLY A 144 14.49 27.18 -37.46
CA GLY A 144 15.66 28.09 -37.48
C GLY A 144 15.31 29.54 -37.06
N LEU A 145 14.13 29.77 -36.47
CA LEU A 145 13.62 31.06 -36.04
C LEU A 145 14.01 31.38 -34.59
N ARG A 146 15.32 31.35 -34.29
CA ARG A 146 15.83 31.88 -33.02
C ARG A 146 16.03 33.37 -33.15
N PRO A 147 15.64 34.17 -32.11
CA PRO A 147 15.95 35.61 -32.08
C PRO A 147 17.45 35.84 -31.99
#